data_45074a9e67be9d5060863e1b3752e49f
#
_entry.id   45074a9e67be9d5060863e1b3752e49f
#
_cell.length_a   1.000
_cell.length_b   1.000
_cell.length_c   1.000
_cell.angle_alpha   90.00
_cell.angle_beta   90.00
_cell.angle_gamma   90.00
#
_symmetry.space_group_name_H-M   'P 1'
#
loop_
_entity.id
_entity.type
_entity.pdbx_description
1 polymer ?
#
loop_
_entity_poly.entity_id
_entity_poly.type
_entity_poly.pdbx_seq_one_letter_code
_entity_poly.pdbx_strand_id
1 'polypeptide(L)'
;MSLPNAENEPTVATGTPSRRPPNAVSRRAMLRQAGVVAGGVGAAAFLAACAPSGATPWSLAPVVATAKGAGPSASSTGVPGATQGPTTSTSPTPSSAIAAHEPSPADFAVPPSYRPALATPVEFDLTSNDGPSETIFIAHSPDAPYASMNFGRQVPAPTLRITEGDTVHFTLTNQGMMPHSIDFHAAQIAWSRAYQTVAPGATFSFDWTATYPGVFMYHCGAAPVLMHMADGMYGMVIVDPKEGRPTAREYVIVQSEFYGAGGEYAKMLTDPPDFVVFNGQADRYKTTPLVANAGELVRLYIVNAGPNSSSAFHVIGALFSHYESDGYPPNSQGMHQTIDVPPGSGALVELTFAEPGTYPFVTHKFSDASKGATGLFKIS
;
A
#
# COMPACT_ATOMS: atom_id res chain seq x y z
N MET A 1 -17.50 -15.00 74.32
CA MET A 1 -17.37 -13.72 75.03
C MET A 1 -17.43 -12.66 73.94
N SER A 2 -18.60 -12.18 73.65
CA SER A 2 -19.21 -10.90 73.98
C SER A 2 -18.72 -9.76 73.12
N LEU A 3 -19.55 -9.39 72.17
CA LEU A 3 -19.70 -8.03 71.61
C LEU A 3 -20.18 -7.07 72.71
N PRO A 4 -20.05 -5.74 72.63
CA PRO A 4 -21.15 -4.94 72.13
C PRO A 4 -20.76 -3.78 71.25
N ASN A 5 -21.60 -3.44 70.20
CA ASN A 5 -22.61 -2.33 70.15
C ASN A 5 -22.09 -0.92 70.44
N ALA A 6 -22.25 -0.04 69.54
CA ALA A 6 -23.34 0.78 69.01
C ALA A 6 -23.09 2.29 69.10
N GLU A 7 -23.57 2.99 68.08
CA GLU A 7 -24.12 4.36 68.08
C GLU A 7 -23.21 5.58 68.06
N ASN A 8 -23.20 6.39 66.96
CA ASN A 8 -24.06 7.60 66.84
C ASN A 8 -23.72 8.35 65.54
N GLU A 9 -24.73 8.59 64.73
CA GLU A 9 -24.83 9.78 63.87
C GLU A 9 -25.07 11.02 64.73
N PRO A 10 -24.80 12.25 64.22
CA PRO A 10 -25.73 12.90 63.30
C PRO A 10 -25.15 13.89 62.25
N THR A 11 -25.81 13.94 61.11
CA THR A 11 -26.27 15.09 60.28
C THR A 11 -25.62 16.45 60.47
N VAL A 12 -25.29 17.10 59.35
CA VAL A 12 -26.01 18.27 58.79
C VAL A 12 -25.38 18.66 57.42
N ALA A 13 -26.22 18.75 56.41
CA ALA A 13 -25.95 19.26 55.09
C ALA A 13 -25.81 20.79 55.10
N THR A 14 -24.91 21.32 54.27
CA THR A 14 -25.11 22.64 53.65
C THR A 14 -24.67 22.58 52.19
N GLY A 15 -25.66 22.66 51.31
CA GLY A 15 -25.46 22.72 49.86
C GLY A 15 -24.93 24.07 49.42
N THR A 16 -24.05 24.01 48.45
CA THR A 16 -23.72 25.16 47.61
C THR A 16 -24.23 24.90 46.20
N PRO A 17 -24.93 25.81 45.53
CA PRO A 17 -25.53 25.57 44.23
C PRO A 17 -24.46 25.59 43.12
N SER A 18 -24.36 24.54 42.37
CA SER A 18 -23.55 24.47 41.16
C SER A 18 -24.16 25.39 40.08
N ARG A 19 -23.42 26.40 39.69
CA ARG A 19 -23.74 27.21 38.50
C ARG A 19 -23.56 26.37 37.25
N ARG A 20 -24.66 26.12 36.54
CA ARG A 20 -24.63 25.61 35.14
C ARG A 20 -24.07 26.72 34.23
N PRO A 21 -23.18 26.37 33.28
CA PRO A 21 -22.82 27.31 32.25
C PRO A 21 -24.02 27.52 31.28
N PRO A 22 -24.26 28.73 30.79
CA PRO A 22 -25.32 29.00 29.82
C PRO A 22 -24.91 28.50 28.43
N ASN A 23 -25.91 27.96 27.69
CA ASN A 23 -25.91 27.67 26.27
C ASN A 23 -25.33 26.32 25.81
N ALA A 24 -26.01 25.24 26.17
CA ALA A 24 -26.05 24.05 25.31
C ALA A 24 -27.30 24.13 24.41
N VAL A 25 -27.11 24.48 23.16
CA VAL A 25 -28.17 24.42 22.13
C VAL A 25 -28.50 22.94 21.88
N SER A 26 -29.74 22.54 22.12
CA SER A 26 -30.17 21.16 21.96
C SER A 26 -30.16 20.78 20.46
N ARG A 27 -29.78 19.52 20.15
CA ARG A 27 -29.77 18.97 18.78
C ARG A 27 -31.10 19.16 18.04
N ARG A 28 -32.23 19.33 18.74
CA ARG A 28 -33.55 19.61 18.14
C ARG A 28 -33.71 21.06 17.67
N ALA A 29 -32.98 22.03 18.22
CA ALA A 29 -33.00 23.41 17.76
C ALA A 29 -32.18 23.60 16.49
N MET A 30 -31.11 22.82 16.30
CA MET A 30 -30.27 22.85 15.09
C MET A 30 -30.97 22.30 13.84
N LEU A 31 -31.88 21.34 14.00
CA LEU A 31 -32.65 20.73 12.89
C LEU A 31 -33.86 21.55 12.44
N ARG A 32 -34.27 22.58 13.16
CA ARG A 32 -35.39 23.46 12.78
C ARG A 32 -34.98 24.69 11.96
N GLN A 33 -33.68 25.02 11.89
CA GLN A 33 -33.19 26.13 11.06
C GLN A 33 -32.71 25.72 9.66
N ALA A 34 -32.69 24.41 9.33
CA ALA A 34 -32.29 23.89 8.02
C ALA A 34 -33.49 23.71 7.04
N GLY A 35 -34.68 24.19 7.39
CA GLY A 35 -35.91 23.88 6.66
C GLY A 35 -36.67 25.04 6.06
N VAL A 36 -36.04 26.10 5.56
CA VAL A 36 -36.68 27.06 4.66
C VAL A 36 -35.60 27.75 3.83
N VAL A 37 -35.20 27.19 2.69
CA VAL A 37 -34.93 27.87 1.42
C VAL A 37 -34.98 26.80 0.33
N ALA A 38 -36.15 26.51 -0.17
CA ALA A 38 -36.30 25.84 -1.44
C ALA A 38 -36.66 26.92 -2.47
N GLY A 39 -35.81 27.10 -3.47
CA GLY A 39 -36.15 27.92 -4.63
C GLY A 39 -34.97 28.62 -5.27
N GLY A 40 -34.39 28.01 -6.30
CA GLY A 40 -33.82 28.74 -7.43
C GLY A 40 -32.32 29.07 -7.41
N VAL A 41 -31.61 28.40 -8.32
CA VAL A 41 -30.39 28.85 -9.03
C VAL A 41 -29.14 29.14 -8.16
N GLY A 42 -28.11 28.27 -8.21
CA GLY A 42 -26.77 28.64 -7.76
C GLY A 42 -26.02 27.58 -6.96
N ALA A 43 -25.88 26.35 -7.43
CA ALA A 43 -25.08 25.32 -6.78
C ALA A 43 -23.56 25.45 -6.99
N ALA A 44 -23.05 26.65 -7.23
CA ALA A 44 -21.61 26.89 -7.49
C ALA A 44 -20.91 27.81 -6.48
N ALA A 45 -21.55 28.20 -5.37
CA ALA A 45 -21.00 29.26 -4.51
C ALA A 45 -20.76 28.86 -3.03
N PHE A 46 -20.85 27.60 -2.62
CA PHE A 46 -20.74 27.22 -1.21
C PHE A 46 -19.46 26.47 -0.79
N LEU A 47 -18.46 26.37 -1.66
CA LEU A 47 -17.15 25.79 -1.30
C LEU A 47 -16.04 26.83 -1.12
N ALA A 48 -16.31 28.11 -1.15
CA ALA A 48 -15.29 29.15 -1.09
C ALA A 48 -15.13 29.84 0.30
N ALA A 49 -15.81 29.39 1.34
CA ALA A 49 -15.91 30.15 2.60
C ALA A 49 -14.96 29.69 3.74
N CYS A 50 -14.09 28.71 3.56
CA CYS A 50 -13.15 28.25 4.59
C CYS A 50 -11.70 28.11 4.13
N ALA A 51 -11.28 28.67 3.03
CA ALA A 51 -9.88 28.75 2.66
C ALA A 51 -9.27 30.06 3.20
N PRO A 52 -8.12 30.04 3.91
CA PRO A 52 -7.43 31.25 4.24
C PRO A 52 -7.01 31.96 2.95
N SER A 53 -7.30 33.26 2.85
CA SER A 53 -6.96 34.10 1.71
C SER A 53 -5.43 34.11 1.55
N GLY A 54 -4.94 33.44 0.49
CA GLY A 54 -3.51 33.34 0.17
C GLY A 54 -3.02 31.96 -0.25
N ALA A 55 -3.82 30.92 -0.14
CA ALA A 55 -3.45 29.59 -0.63
C ALA A 55 -3.74 29.51 -2.13
N THR A 56 -2.71 29.46 -2.96
CA THR A 56 -2.83 29.07 -4.35
C THR A 56 -3.30 27.61 -4.42
N PRO A 57 -4.28 27.28 -5.30
CA PRO A 57 -4.64 25.87 -5.50
C PRO A 57 -3.41 25.12 -5.98
N TRP A 58 -3.21 23.91 -5.45
CA TRP A 58 -2.15 23.00 -5.85
C TRP A 58 -2.29 22.68 -7.33
N SER A 59 -1.58 23.44 -8.17
CA SER A 59 -1.43 23.15 -9.58
C SER A 59 -0.08 22.44 -9.73
N LEU A 60 -0.11 21.14 -9.94
CA LEU A 60 1.05 20.37 -10.39
C LEU A 60 1.34 20.79 -11.84
N ALA A 61 2.16 21.83 -12.03
CA ALA A 61 2.67 22.14 -13.33
C ALA A 61 3.65 21.03 -13.75
N PRO A 62 3.53 20.45 -14.96
CA PRO A 62 4.51 19.49 -15.45
C PRO A 62 5.85 20.19 -15.59
N VAL A 63 6.87 19.66 -14.92
CA VAL A 63 8.26 20.06 -15.13
C VAL A 63 8.67 19.44 -16.45
N VAL A 64 8.69 20.23 -17.52
CA VAL A 64 9.24 19.82 -18.80
C VAL A 64 10.76 19.77 -18.62
N ALA A 65 11.35 18.57 -18.63
CA ALA A 65 12.78 18.39 -18.68
C ALA A 65 13.30 18.96 -20.01
N THR A 66 13.99 20.09 -19.97
CA THR A 66 14.67 20.63 -21.13
C THR A 66 15.88 19.76 -21.46
N ALA A 67 15.77 19.06 -22.58
CA ALA A 67 16.92 18.34 -23.15
C ALA A 67 18.08 19.35 -23.39
N LYS A 68 19.23 19.06 -22.80
CA LYS A 68 20.45 19.83 -22.96
C LYS A 68 20.91 19.72 -24.41
N GLY A 69 20.86 20.84 -25.13
CA GLY A 69 21.15 20.91 -26.54
C GLY A 69 22.54 20.37 -26.90
N ALA A 70 22.56 19.58 -27.96
CA ALA A 70 23.77 19.13 -28.61
C ALA A 70 24.55 20.35 -29.19
N GLY A 71 25.80 20.48 -28.84
CA GLY A 71 26.71 21.45 -29.39
C GLY A 71 27.06 21.15 -30.86
N PRO A 72 27.57 22.11 -31.61
CA PRO A 72 27.69 22.03 -33.07
C PRO A 72 28.76 21.04 -33.50
N SER A 73 28.39 20.24 -34.50
CA SER A 73 29.26 19.35 -35.25
C SER A 73 30.32 20.14 -36.03
N ALA A 74 31.59 19.83 -35.79
CA ALA A 74 32.67 20.25 -36.66
C ALA A 74 32.89 19.19 -37.73
N SER A 75 32.75 19.61 -39.00
CA SER A 75 33.09 18.83 -40.17
C SER A 75 34.62 18.75 -40.32
N SER A 76 35.17 17.54 -40.53
CA SER A 76 36.49 17.39 -41.10
C SER A 76 36.44 16.36 -42.24
N THR A 77 36.93 16.80 -43.33
CA THR A 77 37.08 16.14 -44.62
C THR A 77 38.21 15.10 -44.63
N GLY A 78 38.01 13.98 -45.29
CA GLY A 78 38.96 13.46 -46.31
C GLY A 78 39.88 12.27 -45.98
N VAL A 79 39.58 11.17 -46.58
CA VAL A 79 40.35 10.31 -47.53
C VAL A 79 41.29 9.24 -46.95
N PRO A 80 41.66 8.16 -47.71
CA PRO A 80 41.08 6.80 -47.63
C PRO A 80 42.14 5.73 -47.33
N GLY A 81 41.65 4.53 -47.04
CA GLY A 81 42.38 3.31 -47.40
C GLY A 81 43.18 2.62 -46.31
N ALA A 82 42.63 1.53 -45.78
CA ALA A 82 43.39 0.31 -45.51
C ALA A 82 42.43 -0.86 -45.25
N THR A 83 42.51 -1.83 -46.13
CA THR A 83 41.97 -3.17 -46.01
C THR A 83 42.51 -3.89 -44.76
N GLN A 84 41.63 -4.35 -43.87
CA GLN A 84 41.97 -5.38 -42.91
C GLN A 84 40.84 -6.44 -42.86
N GLY A 85 41.24 -7.70 -42.86
CA GLY A 85 40.44 -8.90 -42.99
C GLY A 85 39.55 -9.17 -41.79
N PRO A 86 38.71 -10.24 -41.87
CA PRO A 86 37.64 -10.51 -40.93
C PRO A 86 38.19 -11.01 -39.61
N THR A 87 38.08 -10.19 -38.58
CA THR A 87 38.18 -10.66 -37.20
C THR A 87 36.83 -11.24 -36.79
N THR A 88 36.79 -12.52 -36.55
CA THR A 88 35.68 -13.22 -35.93
C THR A 88 35.44 -12.68 -34.53
N SER A 89 34.46 -11.78 -34.43
CA SER A 89 33.89 -11.40 -33.15
C SER A 89 33.03 -12.54 -32.64
N THR A 90 33.51 -13.27 -31.67
CA THR A 90 32.68 -14.16 -30.86
C THR A 90 31.81 -13.31 -29.98
N SER A 91 30.56 -13.12 -30.39
CA SER A 91 29.51 -12.59 -29.51
C SER A 91 29.41 -13.48 -28.27
N PRO A 92 29.36 -12.91 -27.06
CA PRO A 92 29.05 -13.71 -25.88
C PRO A 92 27.65 -14.31 -26.06
N THR A 93 27.57 -15.62 -25.93
CA THR A 93 26.30 -16.37 -25.86
C THR A 93 25.42 -15.69 -24.79
N PRO A 94 24.18 -15.32 -25.10
CA PRO A 94 23.29 -14.80 -24.07
C PRO A 94 23.14 -15.88 -22.99
N SER A 95 23.53 -15.55 -21.79
CA SER A 95 23.23 -16.32 -20.59
C SER A 95 21.76 -16.72 -20.66
N SER A 96 21.49 -17.99 -20.47
CA SER A 96 20.14 -18.55 -20.49
C SER A 96 19.18 -17.64 -19.75
N ALA A 97 18.28 -17.01 -20.50
CA ALA A 97 17.15 -16.30 -19.92
C ALA A 97 16.47 -17.30 -18.97
N ILE A 98 16.48 -17.02 -17.68
CA ILE A 98 15.62 -17.68 -16.73
C ILE A 98 14.22 -17.48 -17.32
N ALA A 99 13.58 -18.56 -17.76
CA ALA A 99 12.22 -18.52 -18.24
C ALA A 99 11.41 -17.82 -17.15
N ALA A 100 10.81 -16.68 -17.50
CA ALA A 100 9.98 -15.94 -16.57
C ALA A 100 8.90 -16.90 -16.11
N HIS A 101 9.02 -17.37 -14.87
CA HIS A 101 7.99 -18.16 -14.23
C HIS A 101 6.80 -17.23 -14.04
N GLU A 102 5.66 -17.53 -14.68
CA GLU A 102 4.43 -16.81 -14.33
C GLU A 102 4.17 -17.03 -12.85
N PRO A 103 4.14 -15.96 -12.03
CA PRO A 103 4.05 -16.12 -10.59
C PRO A 103 2.75 -16.83 -10.25
N SER A 104 2.86 -17.94 -9.53
CA SER A 104 1.70 -18.63 -8.99
C SER A 104 1.03 -17.77 -7.91
N PRO A 105 -0.25 -17.97 -7.57
CA PRO A 105 -0.89 -17.27 -6.47
C PRO A 105 -0.14 -17.35 -5.13
N ALA A 106 0.62 -18.42 -4.89
CA ALA A 106 1.45 -18.57 -3.70
C ALA A 106 2.69 -17.66 -3.71
N ASP A 107 3.24 -17.36 -4.89
CA ASP A 107 4.46 -16.55 -5.01
C ASP A 107 4.25 -15.10 -4.55
N PHE A 108 3.03 -14.57 -4.69
CA PHE A 108 2.68 -13.24 -4.17
C PHE A 108 2.58 -13.18 -2.63
N ALA A 109 2.47 -14.32 -1.95
CA ALA A 109 2.35 -14.39 -0.50
C ALA A 109 3.71 -14.57 0.20
N VAL A 110 4.75 -14.95 -0.53
CA VAL A 110 6.08 -15.21 0.04
C VAL A 110 6.97 -13.99 -0.16
N PRO A 111 7.43 -13.32 0.93
CA PRO A 111 8.35 -12.21 0.79
C PRO A 111 9.74 -12.70 0.33
N PRO A 112 10.56 -11.83 -0.28
CA PRO A 112 11.98 -12.10 -0.46
C PRO A 112 12.65 -12.47 0.87
N SER A 113 13.71 -13.26 0.82
CA SER A 113 14.42 -13.69 2.04
C SER A 113 15.11 -12.52 2.75
N TYR A 114 15.11 -12.54 4.10
CA TYR A 114 15.91 -11.63 4.91
C TYR A 114 17.41 -11.76 4.57
N ARG A 115 18.10 -10.65 4.60
CA ARG A 115 19.56 -10.56 4.55
C ARG A 115 20.05 -9.36 5.37
N PRO A 116 21.29 -9.37 5.89
CA PRO A 116 21.91 -8.17 6.47
C PRO A 116 22.02 -7.03 5.46
N ALA A 117 22.15 -5.79 5.97
CA ALA A 117 22.38 -4.63 5.13
C ALA A 117 23.65 -4.76 4.28
N LEU A 118 23.60 -4.25 3.07
CA LEU A 118 24.70 -4.31 2.11
C LEU A 118 25.56 -3.04 2.16
N ALA A 119 26.84 -3.20 1.81
CA ALA A 119 27.74 -2.06 1.63
C ALA A 119 27.55 -1.34 0.28
N THR A 120 26.90 -2.00 -0.69
CA THR A 120 26.57 -1.45 -2.01
C THR A 120 25.08 -1.20 -2.10
N PRO A 121 24.63 -0.24 -2.94
CA PRO A 121 23.20 -0.04 -3.16
C PRO A 121 22.48 -1.32 -3.60
N VAL A 122 21.23 -1.43 -3.19
CA VAL A 122 20.29 -2.45 -3.69
C VAL A 122 19.67 -1.88 -4.94
N GLU A 123 19.84 -2.57 -6.04
CA GLU A 123 19.17 -2.21 -7.29
C GLU A 123 17.69 -2.63 -7.23
N PHE A 124 16.78 -1.69 -7.51
CA PHE A 124 15.36 -1.97 -7.61
C PHE A 124 14.77 -1.30 -8.83
N ASP A 125 14.64 -2.08 -9.90
CA ASP A 125 14.14 -1.62 -11.17
C ASP A 125 12.68 -2.01 -11.33
N LEU A 126 11.83 -1.04 -11.67
CA LEU A 126 10.44 -1.27 -12.01
C LEU A 126 10.10 -0.72 -13.38
N THR A 127 9.18 -1.39 -14.06
CA THR A 127 8.44 -0.82 -15.19
C THR A 127 7.06 -0.39 -14.72
N SER A 128 6.58 0.77 -15.17
CA SER A 128 5.16 1.11 -15.10
C SER A 128 4.48 0.78 -16.41
N ASN A 129 3.30 0.19 -16.34
CA ASN A 129 2.58 -0.35 -17.47
C ASN A 129 1.09 0.01 -17.35
N ASP A 130 0.48 0.32 -18.47
CA ASP A 130 -0.94 0.56 -18.63
C ASP A 130 -1.38 0.18 -20.06
N GLY A 131 -2.68 0.22 -20.31
CA GLY A 131 -3.24 -0.04 -21.62
C GLY A 131 -3.84 -1.42 -21.81
N PRO A 132 -4.26 -1.78 -23.05
CA PRO A 132 -5.08 -2.95 -23.30
C PRO A 132 -4.39 -4.30 -23.01
N SER A 133 -3.06 -4.33 -22.92
CA SER A 133 -2.29 -5.54 -22.60
C SER A 133 -2.19 -5.82 -21.10
N GLU A 134 -2.54 -4.85 -20.28
CA GLU A 134 -2.38 -4.93 -18.82
C GLU A 134 -3.71 -5.35 -18.16
N THR A 135 -4.24 -6.49 -18.60
CA THR A 135 -5.49 -7.04 -18.07
C THR A 135 -5.21 -8.05 -16.97
N ILE A 136 -5.93 -7.92 -15.85
CA ILE A 136 -5.93 -8.88 -14.74
C ILE A 136 -7.34 -9.45 -14.52
N PHE A 137 -7.44 -10.57 -13.82
CA PHE A 137 -8.70 -11.25 -13.51
C PHE A 137 -8.93 -11.27 -12.01
N ILE A 138 -9.71 -10.28 -11.52
CA ILE A 138 -9.94 -10.12 -10.09
C ILE A 138 -10.90 -11.17 -9.56
N ALA A 139 -11.91 -11.54 -10.33
CA ALA A 139 -13.03 -12.39 -9.92
C ALA A 139 -12.87 -13.88 -10.28
N HIS A 140 -11.67 -14.40 -10.48
CA HIS A 140 -11.43 -15.78 -10.96
C HIS A 140 -12.21 -16.16 -12.24
N SER A 141 -12.66 -15.20 -13.01
CA SER A 141 -13.41 -15.40 -14.23
C SER A 141 -12.71 -14.72 -15.40
N PRO A 142 -12.39 -15.45 -16.45
CA PRO A 142 -11.84 -14.86 -17.67
C PRO A 142 -12.86 -13.97 -18.39
N ASP A 143 -14.14 -14.07 -18.03
CA ASP A 143 -15.22 -13.27 -18.62
C ASP A 143 -15.36 -11.87 -17.98
N ALA A 144 -14.61 -11.60 -16.89
CA ALA A 144 -14.58 -10.32 -16.19
C ALA A 144 -13.16 -9.74 -16.13
N PRO A 145 -12.60 -9.31 -17.28
CA PRO A 145 -11.28 -8.69 -17.32
C PRO A 145 -11.31 -7.32 -16.67
N TYR A 146 -10.23 -6.96 -15.97
CA TYR A 146 -10.03 -5.65 -15.38
C TYR A 146 -8.83 -4.97 -16.04
N ALA A 147 -9.03 -3.78 -16.58
CA ALA A 147 -7.96 -2.98 -17.16
C ALA A 147 -7.11 -2.39 -16.03
N SER A 148 -5.94 -2.97 -15.80
CA SER A 148 -5.05 -2.54 -14.73
C SER A 148 -4.02 -1.52 -15.20
N MET A 149 -3.57 -0.69 -14.23
CA MET A 149 -2.28 -0.02 -14.28
C MET A 149 -1.39 -0.71 -13.26
N ASN A 150 -0.14 -0.99 -13.57
CA ASN A 150 0.67 -1.79 -12.67
C ASN A 150 2.17 -1.45 -12.73
N PHE A 151 2.90 -1.94 -11.74
CA PHE A 151 4.34 -1.99 -11.78
C PHE A 151 4.82 -3.43 -11.99
N GLY A 152 5.79 -3.62 -12.91
CA GLY A 152 6.37 -4.95 -13.14
C GLY A 152 5.39 -6.00 -13.69
N ARG A 153 4.31 -5.55 -14.35
CA ARG A 153 3.28 -6.41 -14.98
C ARG A 153 2.55 -7.34 -14.02
N GLN A 154 2.39 -6.93 -12.77
CA GLN A 154 1.66 -7.69 -11.75
C GLN A 154 0.93 -6.77 -10.76
N VAL A 155 -0.11 -7.30 -10.12
CA VAL A 155 -0.87 -6.64 -9.04
C VAL A 155 -1.10 -7.62 -7.90
N PRO A 156 -0.65 -7.34 -6.67
CA PRO A 156 0.21 -6.20 -6.31
C PRO A 156 1.58 -6.28 -6.98
N ALA A 157 2.23 -5.14 -7.07
CA ALA A 157 3.59 -5.02 -7.61
C ALA A 157 4.62 -5.79 -6.76
N PRO A 158 5.86 -6.06 -7.26
CA PRO A 158 6.87 -6.82 -6.55
C PRO A 158 7.15 -6.29 -5.14
N THR A 159 7.28 -7.19 -4.17
CA THR A 159 7.69 -6.83 -2.81
C THR A 159 9.20 -6.58 -2.77
N LEU A 160 9.61 -5.37 -2.34
CA LEU A 160 10.99 -5.06 -2.02
C LEU A 160 11.26 -5.41 -0.56
N ARG A 161 12.29 -6.22 -0.29
CA ARG A 161 12.78 -6.46 1.08
C ARG A 161 14.23 -6.02 1.22
N ILE A 162 14.46 -5.14 2.17
CA ILE A 162 15.76 -4.54 2.49
C ILE A 162 15.94 -4.52 4.00
N THR A 163 17.14 -4.16 4.44
CA THR A 163 17.45 -4.01 5.86
C THR A 163 17.74 -2.55 6.20
N GLU A 164 17.40 -2.13 7.38
CA GLU A 164 17.70 -0.79 7.90
C GLU A 164 19.20 -0.48 7.70
N GLY A 165 19.48 0.63 7.03
CA GLY A 165 20.79 1.05 6.61
C GLY A 165 21.14 0.78 5.14
N ASP A 166 20.36 -0.06 4.44
CA ASP A 166 20.52 -0.20 2.99
C ASP A 166 20.26 1.11 2.25
N THR A 167 21.05 1.36 1.23
CA THR A 167 20.74 2.34 0.20
C THR A 167 20.11 1.63 -0.98
N VAL A 168 19.01 2.15 -1.49
CA VAL A 168 18.34 1.65 -2.68
C VAL A 168 18.64 2.57 -3.83
N HIS A 169 19.17 2.02 -4.91
CA HIS A 169 19.19 2.68 -6.22
C HIS A 169 17.94 2.26 -6.97
N PHE A 170 17.00 3.18 -7.10
CA PHE A 170 15.71 2.91 -7.73
C PHE A 170 15.65 3.46 -9.14
N THR A 171 15.12 2.65 -10.07
CA THR A 171 14.87 3.06 -11.45
C THR A 171 13.44 2.73 -11.87
N LEU A 172 12.72 3.75 -12.35
CA LEU A 172 11.41 3.59 -12.97
C LEU A 172 11.52 3.80 -14.48
N THR A 173 11.14 2.81 -15.26
CA THR A 173 10.98 2.93 -16.73
C THR A 173 9.51 2.89 -17.07
N ASN A 174 8.98 3.97 -17.63
CA ASN A 174 7.58 4.04 -18.02
C ASN A 174 7.38 3.41 -19.40
N GLN A 175 6.80 2.21 -19.43
CA GLN A 175 6.41 1.46 -20.63
C GLN A 175 4.93 1.63 -20.99
N GLY A 176 4.18 2.39 -20.16
CA GLY A 176 2.77 2.69 -20.36
C GLY A 176 2.54 3.81 -21.36
N MET A 177 1.26 4.16 -21.52
CA MET A 177 0.80 5.25 -22.39
C MET A 177 0.49 6.53 -21.61
N MET A 178 0.37 6.45 -20.28
CA MET A 178 0.12 7.57 -19.39
C MET A 178 1.39 7.96 -18.61
N PRO A 179 1.49 9.20 -18.11
CA PRO A 179 2.54 9.56 -17.16
C PRO A 179 2.38 8.83 -15.84
N HIS A 180 3.48 8.28 -15.30
CA HIS A 180 3.52 7.59 -14.00
C HIS A 180 4.59 8.20 -13.10
N SER A 181 4.54 7.87 -11.81
CA SER A 181 5.58 8.22 -10.84
C SER A 181 5.68 7.12 -9.78
N ILE A 182 6.52 7.36 -8.79
CA ILE A 182 6.65 6.47 -7.63
C ILE A 182 6.66 7.30 -6.35
N ASP A 183 6.08 6.75 -5.28
CA ASP A 183 6.21 7.22 -3.91
C ASP A 183 6.53 6.02 -3.03
N PHE A 184 7.65 6.07 -2.30
CA PHE A 184 8.03 5.07 -1.29
C PHE A 184 7.75 5.63 0.10
N HIS A 185 6.79 5.09 0.83
CA HIS A 185 6.52 5.47 2.22
C HIS A 185 7.72 5.19 3.15
N ALA A 186 8.60 4.26 2.76
CA ALA A 186 9.84 3.96 3.48
C ALA A 186 10.93 5.02 3.31
N ALA A 187 10.84 5.90 2.28
CA ALA A 187 11.91 6.81 1.92
C ALA A 187 11.68 8.20 2.52
N GLN A 188 12.61 8.65 3.36
CA GLN A 188 12.59 9.99 3.95
C GLN A 188 13.34 10.99 3.06
N ILE A 189 12.75 11.35 1.92
CA ILE A 189 13.31 12.28 0.95
C ILE A 189 12.28 13.34 0.53
N ALA A 190 12.77 14.51 0.12
CA ALA A 190 11.89 15.56 -0.37
C ALA A 190 11.13 15.11 -1.61
N TRP A 191 9.82 15.27 -1.62
CA TRP A 191 8.93 14.93 -2.73
C TRP A 191 9.42 15.50 -4.07
N SER A 192 9.80 16.77 -4.08
CA SER A 192 10.29 17.47 -5.29
C SER A 192 11.60 16.92 -5.87
N ARG A 193 12.35 16.13 -5.08
CA ARG A 193 13.61 15.51 -5.52
C ARG A 193 13.38 14.17 -6.20
N ALA A 194 12.46 13.35 -5.68
CA ALA A 194 12.38 11.94 -6.00
C ALA A 194 11.10 11.53 -6.73
N TYR A 195 9.96 12.14 -6.41
CA TYR A 195 8.67 11.65 -6.91
C TYR A 195 8.21 12.39 -8.16
N GLN A 196 9.11 12.45 -9.16
CA GLN A 196 8.83 13.13 -10.41
C GLN A 196 7.92 12.28 -11.32
N THR A 197 7.11 12.97 -12.12
CA THR A 197 6.31 12.32 -13.15
C THR A 197 7.20 11.91 -14.32
N VAL A 198 7.16 10.63 -14.68
CA VAL A 198 7.92 10.01 -15.76
C VAL A 198 6.99 9.87 -16.97
N ALA A 199 7.34 10.54 -18.08
CA ALA A 199 6.55 10.47 -19.31
C ALA A 199 6.65 9.08 -19.98
N PRO A 200 5.68 8.67 -20.81
CA PRO A 200 5.77 7.46 -21.62
C PRO A 200 7.12 7.32 -22.35
N GLY A 201 7.73 6.15 -22.23
CA GLY A 201 9.05 5.83 -22.81
C GLY A 201 10.25 6.41 -22.08
N ALA A 202 10.05 7.21 -21.01
CA ALA A 202 11.14 7.79 -20.24
C ALA A 202 11.55 6.90 -19.05
N THR A 203 12.74 7.16 -18.52
CA THR A 203 13.28 6.52 -17.33
C THR A 203 13.73 7.59 -16.33
N PHE A 204 13.54 7.33 -15.06
CA PHE A 204 13.97 8.19 -13.96
C PHE A 204 14.52 7.35 -12.82
N SER A 205 15.65 7.77 -12.25
CA SER A 205 16.32 7.07 -11.16
C SER A 205 16.65 8.00 -10.01
N PHE A 206 16.65 7.47 -8.79
CA PHE A 206 17.11 8.18 -7.60
C PHE A 206 17.51 7.20 -6.49
N ASP A 207 18.33 7.71 -5.57
CA ASP A 207 18.76 6.95 -4.39
C ASP A 207 18.02 7.38 -3.13
N TRP A 208 17.74 6.43 -2.26
CA TRP A 208 17.27 6.66 -0.90
C TRP A 208 17.82 5.61 0.06
N THR A 209 17.88 5.94 1.35
CA THR A 209 18.38 5.06 2.39
C THR A 209 17.24 4.67 3.31
N ALA A 210 17.14 3.38 3.62
CA ALA A 210 16.18 2.85 4.60
C ALA A 210 16.64 3.20 6.01
N THR A 211 15.99 4.17 6.65
CA THR A 211 16.39 4.69 7.96
C THR A 211 15.57 4.15 9.11
N TYR A 212 14.45 3.49 8.83
CA TYR A 212 13.57 2.86 9.80
C TYR A 212 13.15 1.48 9.36
N PRO A 213 13.15 0.48 10.27
CA PRO A 213 12.52 -0.80 10.01
C PRO A 213 11.00 -0.65 9.98
N GLY A 214 10.33 -1.48 9.18
CA GLY A 214 8.88 -1.44 9.09
C GLY A 214 8.30 -2.12 7.86
N VAL A 215 6.99 -2.02 7.72
CA VAL A 215 6.20 -2.51 6.59
C VAL A 215 5.53 -1.33 5.94
N PHE A 216 5.92 -1.03 4.71
CA PHE A 216 5.56 0.20 4.03
C PHE A 216 4.91 -0.10 2.68
N MET A 217 4.07 0.81 2.22
CA MET A 217 3.58 0.83 0.85
C MET A 217 4.53 1.61 -0.06
N TYR A 218 4.54 1.25 -1.34
CA TYR A 218 4.92 2.14 -2.41
C TYR A 218 3.82 2.18 -3.47
N HIS A 219 3.65 3.30 -4.15
CA HIS A 219 2.56 3.46 -5.11
C HIS A 219 2.85 4.55 -6.15
N CYS A 220 2.03 4.62 -7.19
CA CYS A 220 2.08 5.72 -8.14
C CYS A 220 1.53 7.01 -7.52
N GLY A 221 2.28 8.11 -7.63
CA GLY A 221 1.87 9.45 -7.19
C GLY A 221 1.47 10.38 -8.33
N ALA A 222 1.39 9.91 -9.58
CA ALA A 222 0.94 10.71 -10.70
C ALA A 222 -0.57 10.99 -10.62
N ALA A 223 -0.99 12.19 -11.01
CA ALA A 223 -2.41 12.55 -11.01
C ALA A 223 -3.16 11.91 -12.19
N PRO A 224 -4.39 11.40 -11.96
CA PRO A 224 -5.12 11.35 -10.70
C PRO A 224 -4.71 10.15 -9.83
N VAL A 225 -4.10 10.41 -8.70
CA VAL A 225 -3.50 9.37 -7.83
C VAL A 225 -4.49 8.26 -7.47
N LEU A 226 -5.73 8.62 -7.13
CA LEU A 226 -6.78 7.66 -6.78
C LEU A 226 -6.99 6.61 -7.87
N MET A 227 -7.00 7.01 -9.16
CA MET A 227 -7.20 6.09 -10.27
C MET A 227 -6.01 5.13 -10.42
N HIS A 228 -4.79 5.66 -10.39
CA HIS A 228 -3.59 4.84 -10.53
C HIS A 228 -3.49 3.79 -9.42
N MET A 229 -3.81 4.19 -8.17
CA MET A 229 -3.81 3.26 -7.05
C MET A 229 -4.93 2.23 -7.16
N ALA A 230 -6.18 2.66 -7.42
CA ALA A 230 -7.31 1.75 -7.53
C ALA A 230 -7.16 0.76 -8.71
N ASP A 231 -6.44 1.14 -9.76
CA ASP A 231 -6.19 0.28 -10.90
C ASP A 231 -4.98 -0.66 -10.73
N GLY A 232 -4.25 -0.59 -9.60
CA GLY A 232 -3.28 -1.63 -9.24
C GLY A 232 -1.83 -1.17 -9.05
N MET A 233 -1.54 0.15 -9.10
CA MET A 233 -0.16 0.66 -8.99
C MET A 233 0.31 0.82 -7.54
N TYR A 234 0.48 -0.29 -6.85
CA TYR A 234 0.97 -0.35 -5.47
C TYR A 234 1.74 -1.65 -5.20
N GLY A 235 2.65 -1.60 -4.23
CA GLY A 235 3.39 -2.74 -3.73
C GLY A 235 3.85 -2.52 -2.29
N MET A 236 4.61 -3.48 -1.75
CA MET A 236 5.09 -3.48 -0.38
C MET A 236 6.61 -3.32 -0.33
N VAL A 237 7.10 -2.54 0.64
CA VAL A 237 8.50 -2.53 1.09
C VAL A 237 8.55 -3.09 2.51
N ILE A 238 9.37 -4.12 2.72
CA ILE A 238 9.72 -4.61 4.04
C ILE A 238 11.13 -4.09 4.33
N VAL A 239 11.26 -3.32 5.40
CA VAL A 239 12.56 -2.91 5.94
C VAL A 239 12.77 -3.70 7.23
N ASP A 240 13.65 -4.69 7.18
CA ASP A 240 14.01 -5.46 8.37
C ASP A 240 14.85 -4.63 9.33
N PRO A 241 14.72 -4.79 10.65
CA PRO A 241 15.65 -4.21 11.62
C PRO A 241 17.05 -4.80 11.44
N LYS A 242 18.09 -4.04 11.79
CA LYS A 242 19.50 -4.45 11.65
C LYS A 242 19.81 -5.77 12.33
N GLU A 243 19.20 -6.01 13.47
CA GLU A 243 19.37 -7.22 14.28
C GLU A 243 18.62 -8.42 13.67
N GLY A 244 17.82 -8.18 12.63
CA GLY A 244 16.91 -9.18 12.07
C GLY A 244 15.73 -9.46 12.99
N ARG A 245 15.02 -10.54 12.68
CA ARG A 245 13.86 -11.03 13.44
C ARG A 245 14.00 -12.53 13.70
N PRO A 246 13.36 -13.06 14.73
CA PRO A 246 13.31 -14.52 14.96
C PRO A 246 12.79 -15.24 13.70
N THR A 247 13.26 -16.46 13.48
CA THR A 247 12.78 -17.29 12.35
C THR A 247 11.29 -17.54 12.50
N ALA A 248 10.55 -17.34 11.42
CA ALA A 248 9.12 -17.57 11.32
C ALA A 248 8.78 -18.02 9.90
N ARG A 249 7.60 -18.60 9.72
CA ARG A 249 6.99 -18.75 8.40
C ARG A 249 6.39 -17.41 8.02
N GLU A 250 6.87 -16.81 6.95
CA GLU A 250 6.55 -15.43 6.59
C GLU A 250 5.59 -15.37 5.39
N TYR A 251 4.63 -14.45 5.45
CA TYR A 251 3.69 -14.16 4.38
C TYR A 251 3.50 -12.66 4.19
N VAL A 252 3.23 -12.26 2.95
CA VAL A 252 2.83 -10.91 2.55
C VAL A 252 1.34 -10.90 2.22
N ILE A 253 0.60 -9.95 2.80
CA ILE A 253 -0.81 -9.73 2.50
C ILE A 253 -1.01 -8.26 2.14
N VAL A 254 -1.42 -7.99 0.92
CA VAL A 254 -1.80 -6.65 0.45
C VAL A 254 -3.29 -6.62 0.22
N GLN A 255 -4.03 -5.84 1.04
CA GLN A 255 -5.44 -5.57 0.77
C GLN A 255 -5.56 -4.42 -0.22
N SER A 256 -6.49 -4.53 -1.15
CA SER A 256 -6.79 -3.48 -2.13
C SER A 256 -8.22 -3.51 -2.61
N GLU A 257 -8.63 -2.43 -3.28
CA GLU A 257 -9.98 -2.20 -3.77
C GLU A 257 -9.96 -2.06 -5.29
N PHE A 258 -11.01 -2.56 -5.95
CA PHE A 258 -11.21 -2.43 -7.39
C PHE A 258 -12.62 -1.96 -7.71
N TYR A 259 -12.73 -1.15 -8.78
CA TYR A 259 -13.95 -0.44 -9.16
C TYR A 259 -14.28 -0.66 -10.64
N GLY A 260 -15.45 -1.21 -10.93
CA GLY A 260 -15.90 -1.46 -12.30
C GLY A 260 -14.97 -2.41 -13.06
N ALA A 261 -14.60 -1.98 -14.25
CA ALA A 261 -13.71 -2.70 -15.15
C ALA A 261 -12.31 -2.07 -15.27
N GLY A 262 -11.98 -1.12 -14.39
CA GLY A 262 -10.76 -0.30 -14.41
C GLY A 262 -10.97 1.06 -15.12
N GLY A 263 -10.20 2.06 -14.68
CA GLY A 263 -10.24 3.41 -15.25
C GLY A 263 -11.51 4.25 -14.92
N GLU A 264 -12.42 3.73 -14.10
CA GLU A 264 -13.71 4.37 -13.80
C GLU A 264 -13.59 5.39 -12.65
N TYR A 265 -12.82 6.46 -12.87
CA TYR A 265 -12.47 7.45 -11.84
C TYR A 265 -13.66 8.02 -11.07
N ALA A 266 -14.77 8.34 -11.77
CA ALA A 266 -15.97 8.88 -11.14
C ALA A 266 -16.57 7.89 -10.11
N LYS A 267 -16.54 6.60 -10.43
CA LYS A 267 -16.99 5.53 -9.54
C LYS A 267 -16.09 5.41 -8.30
N MET A 268 -14.80 5.53 -8.48
CA MET A 268 -13.81 5.51 -7.37
C MET A 268 -14.04 6.64 -6.36
N LEU A 269 -14.61 7.78 -6.79
CA LEU A 269 -14.89 8.93 -5.92
C LEU A 269 -16.17 8.77 -5.09
N THR A 270 -17.17 8.08 -5.59
CA THR A 270 -18.53 8.11 -5.02
C THR A 270 -19.08 6.77 -4.60
N ASP A 271 -18.66 5.69 -5.25
CA ASP A 271 -19.24 4.37 -5.06
C ASP A 271 -18.39 3.50 -4.13
N PRO A 272 -19.00 2.52 -3.47
CA PRO A 272 -18.24 1.47 -2.81
C PRO A 272 -17.50 0.61 -3.86
N PRO A 273 -16.33 0.03 -3.53
CA PRO A 273 -15.62 -0.85 -4.45
C PRO A 273 -16.47 -2.07 -4.84
N ASP A 274 -16.31 -2.56 -6.05
CA ASP A 274 -16.93 -3.82 -6.49
C ASP A 274 -16.22 -5.02 -5.87
N PHE A 275 -14.89 -4.96 -5.76
CA PHE A 275 -14.06 -5.97 -5.11
C PHE A 275 -13.17 -5.34 -4.04
N VAL A 276 -12.99 -6.07 -2.94
CA VAL A 276 -11.95 -5.84 -1.95
C VAL A 276 -11.23 -7.18 -1.79
N VAL A 277 -9.92 -7.20 -1.97
CA VAL A 277 -9.20 -8.44 -2.18
C VAL A 277 -7.89 -8.50 -1.41
N PHE A 278 -7.37 -9.71 -1.20
CA PHE A 278 -6.00 -9.92 -0.77
C PHE A 278 -5.14 -10.34 -1.96
N ASN A 279 -4.02 -9.65 -2.14
CA ASN A 279 -3.03 -9.88 -3.21
C ASN A 279 -3.65 -9.95 -4.62
N GLY A 280 -4.49 -8.96 -4.96
CA GLY A 280 -4.94 -8.66 -6.31
C GLY A 280 -6.06 -9.54 -6.86
N GLN A 281 -6.60 -10.52 -6.08
CA GLN A 281 -7.66 -11.39 -6.58
C GLN A 281 -8.65 -11.78 -5.47
N ALA A 282 -9.95 -11.73 -5.77
CA ALA A 282 -11.00 -12.12 -4.84
C ALA A 282 -10.86 -13.60 -4.47
N ASP A 283 -11.04 -13.89 -3.18
CA ASP A 283 -11.03 -15.27 -2.66
C ASP A 283 -9.77 -16.10 -3.01
N ARG A 284 -8.68 -15.46 -3.43
CA ARG A 284 -7.42 -16.11 -3.85
C ARG A 284 -7.01 -17.26 -2.94
N TYR A 285 -7.01 -17.01 -1.65
CA TYR A 285 -6.55 -17.95 -0.64
C TYR A 285 -7.60 -18.95 -0.17
N LYS A 286 -8.80 -18.96 -0.74
CA LYS A 286 -9.75 -20.08 -0.65
C LYS A 286 -9.36 -21.20 -1.61
N THR A 287 -8.85 -20.85 -2.78
CA THR A 287 -8.40 -21.80 -3.81
C THR A 287 -6.97 -22.26 -3.59
N THR A 288 -6.09 -21.37 -3.13
CA THR A 288 -4.68 -21.65 -2.82
C THR A 288 -4.37 -21.22 -1.38
N PRO A 289 -4.78 -21.99 -0.36
CA PRO A 289 -4.60 -21.63 1.04
C PRO A 289 -3.14 -21.43 1.43
N LEU A 290 -2.89 -20.53 2.38
CA LEU A 290 -1.61 -20.42 3.08
C LEU A 290 -1.42 -21.65 3.98
N VAL A 291 -0.19 -22.10 4.18
CA VAL A 291 0.11 -23.34 4.91
C VAL A 291 1.09 -23.10 6.06
N ALA A 292 0.87 -23.77 7.19
CA ALA A 292 1.83 -23.79 8.31
C ALA A 292 1.65 -25.08 9.10
N ASN A 293 2.52 -25.30 10.10
CA ASN A 293 2.35 -26.41 11.04
C ASN A 293 1.81 -25.89 12.38
N ALA A 294 1.09 -26.75 13.10
CA ALA A 294 0.69 -26.43 14.48
C ALA A 294 1.94 -26.18 15.33
N GLY A 295 1.91 -25.13 16.14
CA GLY A 295 3.05 -24.70 16.96
C GLY A 295 4.13 -23.89 16.20
N GLU A 296 4.06 -23.79 14.87
CA GLU A 296 4.99 -22.96 14.08
C GLU A 296 4.67 -21.47 14.24
N LEU A 297 5.71 -20.64 14.42
CA LEU A 297 5.55 -19.19 14.41
C LEU A 297 5.26 -18.71 12.97
N VAL A 298 4.14 -18.06 12.77
CA VAL A 298 3.75 -17.43 11.51
C VAL A 298 3.83 -15.92 11.66
N ARG A 299 4.47 -15.26 10.70
CA ARG A 299 4.58 -13.80 10.62
C ARG A 299 3.91 -13.30 9.35
N LEU A 300 2.99 -12.34 9.50
CA LEU A 300 2.32 -11.69 8.37
C LEU A 300 2.80 -10.25 8.27
N TYR A 301 3.30 -9.89 7.10
CA TYR A 301 3.52 -8.51 6.69
C TYR A 301 2.28 -8.06 5.93
N ILE A 302 1.60 -7.04 6.43
CA ILE A 302 0.31 -6.60 5.91
C ILE A 302 0.41 -5.16 5.45
N VAL A 303 -0.08 -4.85 4.26
CA VAL A 303 -0.29 -3.49 3.75
C VAL A 303 -1.73 -3.35 3.31
N ASN A 304 -2.37 -2.25 3.67
CA ASN A 304 -3.63 -1.86 3.09
C ASN A 304 -3.39 -0.76 2.04
N ALA A 305 -3.39 -1.14 0.78
CA ALA A 305 -3.27 -0.21 -0.34
C ALA A 305 -4.54 0.63 -0.54
N GLY A 306 -5.66 0.21 0.02
CA GLY A 306 -6.94 0.90 -0.06
C GLY A 306 -7.47 0.96 -1.50
N PRO A 307 -7.80 2.16 -2.04
CA PRO A 307 -7.43 3.49 -1.52
C PRO A 307 -8.36 4.10 -0.45
N ASN A 308 -9.56 3.58 -0.23
CA ASN A 308 -10.59 4.28 0.54
C ASN A 308 -10.97 3.60 1.86
N SER A 309 -10.91 2.27 1.96
CA SER A 309 -11.37 1.51 3.11
C SER A 309 -10.23 1.03 4.01
N SER A 310 -10.40 1.12 5.33
CA SER A 310 -9.55 0.43 6.30
C SER A 310 -9.74 -1.09 6.25
N SER A 311 -8.68 -1.82 6.56
CA SER A 311 -8.72 -3.26 6.80
C SER A 311 -8.84 -3.54 8.29
N ALA A 312 -9.88 -4.25 8.72
CA ALA A 312 -9.99 -4.80 10.07
C ALA A 312 -9.52 -6.27 10.04
N PHE A 313 -8.20 -6.49 9.92
CA PHE A 313 -7.63 -7.81 9.67
C PHE A 313 -7.74 -8.73 10.88
N HIS A 314 -8.23 -9.96 10.65
CA HIS A 314 -8.47 -10.98 11.68
C HIS A 314 -8.20 -12.38 11.14
N VAL A 315 -7.70 -13.27 11.99
CA VAL A 315 -7.59 -14.72 11.74
C VAL A 315 -8.53 -15.44 12.68
N ILE A 316 -9.58 -16.06 12.13
CA ILE A 316 -10.62 -16.75 12.90
C ILE A 316 -10.03 -18.00 13.57
N GLY A 317 -10.19 -18.09 14.87
CA GLY A 317 -9.68 -19.21 15.67
C GLY A 317 -8.23 -19.02 16.15
N ALA A 318 -7.63 -17.85 15.93
CA ALA A 318 -6.29 -17.51 16.41
C ALA A 318 -6.25 -16.10 17.04
N LEU A 319 -5.21 -15.84 17.81
CA LEU A 319 -4.89 -14.52 18.35
C LEU A 319 -3.49 -14.13 17.89
N PHE A 320 -3.29 -12.86 17.60
CA PHE A 320 -1.98 -12.32 17.33
C PHE A 320 -1.23 -12.18 18.65
N SER A 321 -0.18 -12.97 18.86
CA SER A 321 0.66 -12.89 20.05
C SER A 321 1.54 -11.63 20.06
N HIS A 322 1.79 -11.07 18.87
CA HIS A 322 2.59 -9.88 18.66
C HIS A 322 2.01 -9.06 17.50
N TYR A 323 2.02 -7.74 17.67
CA TYR A 323 1.58 -6.77 16.66
C TYR A 323 2.49 -5.55 16.67
N GLU A 324 2.88 -5.10 15.49
CA GLU A 324 3.59 -3.83 15.28
C GLU A 324 2.80 -2.99 14.27
N SER A 325 2.32 -1.81 14.69
CA SER A 325 1.78 -0.82 13.75
C SER A 325 2.91 -0.34 12.83
N ASP A 326 2.64 -0.31 11.53
CA ASP A 326 3.60 -0.07 10.45
C ASP A 326 4.81 -1.02 10.47
N GLY A 327 4.72 -2.15 11.16
CA GLY A 327 5.83 -3.09 11.33
C GLY A 327 7.05 -2.49 12.04
N TYR A 328 6.86 -1.38 12.76
CA TYR A 328 7.94 -0.68 13.46
C TYR A 328 8.11 -1.25 14.87
N PRO A 329 9.27 -1.90 15.21
CA PRO A 329 9.43 -2.62 16.46
C PRO A 329 9.14 -1.81 17.73
N PRO A 330 9.47 -0.50 17.82
CA PRO A 330 9.06 0.31 18.98
C PRO A 330 7.55 0.45 19.17
N ASN A 331 6.74 0.19 18.15
CA ASN A 331 5.27 0.17 18.26
C ASN A 331 4.71 -1.20 18.64
N SER A 332 5.55 -2.11 19.17
CA SER A 332 5.14 -3.46 19.55
C SER A 332 4.08 -3.45 20.63
N GLN A 333 3.07 -4.30 20.43
CA GLN A 333 2.00 -4.54 21.39
C GLN A 333 1.77 -6.06 21.52
N GLY A 334 1.26 -6.47 22.67
CA GLY A 334 0.90 -7.86 22.96
C GLY A 334 -0.40 -8.27 22.26
N MET A 335 -1.09 -9.20 22.88
CA MET A 335 -2.25 -9.90 22.36
C MET A 335 -3.32 -9.04 21.68
N HIS A 336 -3.60 -9.32 20.40
CA HIS A 336 -4.67 -8.72 19.61
C HIS A 336 -5.54 -9.79 18.95
N GLN A 337 -6.82 -9.51 18.80
CA GLN A 337 -7.76 -10.38 18.05
C GLN A 337 -7.95 -9.86 16.62
N THR A 338 -7.97 -8.56 16.45
CA THR A 338 -8.18 -7.86 15.18
C THR A 338 -7.33 -6.60 15.19
N ILE A 339 -6.71 -6.27 14.07
CA ILE A 339 -5.94 -5.05 13.91
C ILE A 339 -6.59 -4.15 12.87
N ASP A 340 -6.51 -2.83 13.06
CA ASP A 340 -6.89 -1.87 12.05
C ASP A 340 -5.66 -1.46 11.24
N VAL A 341 -5.77 -1.55 9.91
CA VAL A 341 -4.75 -1.11 8.96
C VAL A 341 -5.39 -0.07 8.05
N PRO A 342 -5.22 1.23 8.33
CA PRO A 342 -5.72 2.30 7.47
C PRO A 342 -5.17 2.22 6.04
N PRO A 343 -5.82 2.85 5.05
CA PRO A 343 -5.26 2.99 3.71
C PRO A 343 -3.87 3.64 3.73
N GLY A 344 -2.91 3.08 3.02
CA GLY A 344 -1.54 3.56 2.97
C GLY A 344 -0.64 3.15 4.14
N SER A 345 -1.16 2.35 5.08
CA SER A 345 -0.41 1.87 6.25
C SER A 345 -0.02 0.41 6.13
N GLY A 346 0.98 0.04 6.93
CA GLY A 346 1.41 -1.34 7.10
C GLY A 346 1.19 -1.88 8.51
N ALA A 347 1.40 -3.16 8.67
CA ALA A 347 1.39 -3.86 9.95
C ALA A 347 2.24 -5.12 9.89
N LEU A 348 2.76 -5.54 11.05
CA LEU A 348 3.32 -6.86 11.24
C LEU A 348 2.55 -7.54 12.37
N VAL A 349 2.11 -8.77 12.16
CA VAL A 349 1.56 -9.61 13.21
C VAL A 349 2.25 -10.95 13.26
N GLU A 350 2.35 -11.52 14.46
CA GLU A 350 2.82 -12.88 14.69
C GLU A 350 1.75 -13.68 15.43
N LEU A 351 1.59 -14.94 15.04
CA LEU A 351 0.66 -15.86 15.64
C LEU A 351 1.19 -17.30 15.55
N THR A 352 0.60 -18.17 16.38
CA THR A 352 0.84 -19.60 16.35
C THR A 352 -0.53 -20.30 16.38
N PHE A 353 -0.70 -21.33 15.56
CA PHE A 353 -1.90 -22.14 15.56
C PHE A 353 -1.75 -23.28 16.56
N ALA A 354 -2.73 -23.44 17.45
CA ALA A 354 -2.64 -24.41 18.54
C ALA A 354 -2.78 -25.87 18.08
N GLU A 355 -3.53 -26.10 16.99
CA GLU A 355 -3.85 -27.44 16.50
C GLU A 355 -3.96 -27.47 14.96
N PRO A 356 -3.82 -28.63 14.32
CA PRO A 356 -4.09 -28.78 12.89
C PRO A 356 -5.54 -28.44 12.55
N GLY A 357 -5.77 -27.84 11.38
CA GLY A 357 -7.10 -27.46 10.95
C GLY A 357 -7.12 -26.42 9.85
N THR A 358 -8.29 -25.85 9.61
CA THR A 358 -8.49 -24.76 8.65
C THR A 358 -8.92 -23.50 9.40
N TYR A 359 -8.17 -22.41 9.19
CA TYR A 359 -8.38 -21.14 9.87
C TYR A 359 -8.62 -20.04 8.83
N PRO A 360 -9.85 -19.49 8.74
CA PRO A 360 -10.10 -18.37 7.84
C PRO A 360 -9.40 -17.10 8.30
N PHE A 361 -8.94 -16.29 7.37
CA PHE A 361 -8.55 -14.91 7.65
C PHE A 361 -9.37 -13.95 6.78
N VAL A 362 -9.72 -12.80 7.33
CA VAL A 362 -10.67 -11.86 6.73
C VAL A 362 -10.32 -10.42 7.06
N THR A 363 -10.83 -9.45 6.28
CA THR A 363 -11.16 -8.16 6.87
C THR A 363 -12.48 -8.30 7.63
N HIS A 364 -12.52 -7.90 8.90
CA HIS A 364 -13.74 -8.02 9.72
C HIS A 364 -14.80 -6.96 9.36
N LYS A 365 -14.51 -6.08 8.42
CA LYS A 365 -15.49 -5.29 7.68
C LYS A 365 -16.18 -6.21 6.67
N PHE A 366 -17.21 -6.92 7.11
CA PHE A 366 -17.84 -8.01 6.35
C PHE A 366 -18.44 -7.60 5.02
N SER A 367 -18.79 -6.34 4.82
CA SER A 367 -19.15 -5.83 3.48
C SER A 367 -17.99 -5.96 2.49
N ASP A 368 -16.74 -5.86 2.96
CA ASP A 368 -15.53 -5.99 2.15
C ASP A 368 -15.06 -7.45 2.08
N ALA A 369 -15.19 -8.22 3.17
CA ALA A 369 -14.94 -9.65 3.15
C ALA A 369 -15.81 -10.38 2.13
N SER A 370 -17.09 -9.98 2.01
CA SER A 370 -18.03 -10.57 1.02
C SER A 370 -17.67 -10.22 -0.43
N LYS A 371 -16.79 -9.26 -0.65
CA LYS A 371 -16.28 -8.85 -1.97
C LYS A 371 -14.94 -9.50 -2.32
N GLY A 372 -14.44 -10.43 -1.49
CA GLY A 372 -13.24 -11.22 -1.77
C GLY A 372 -12.07 -11.05 -0.82
N ALA A 373 -12.14 -10.14 0.18
CA ALA A 373 -11.08 -9.97 1.19
C ALA A 373 -11.15 -11.05 2.27
N THR A 374 -10.96 -12.31 1.87
CA THR A 374 -10.98 -13.49 2.70
C THR A 374 -10.03 -14.55 2.17
N GLY A 375 -9.52 -15.40 3.05
CA GLY A 375 -8.63 -16.49 2.70
C GLY A 375 -8.62 -17.57 3.77
N LEU A 376 -7.81 -18.62 3.57
CA LEU A 376 -7.67 -19.74 4.47
C LEU A 376 -6.21 -20.02 4.78
N PHE A 377 -5.94 -20.37 6.03
CA PHE A 377 -4.79 -21.16 6.42
C PHE A 377 -5.17 -22.63 6.49
N LYS A 378 -4.30 -23.52 5.98
CA LYS A 378 -4.34 -24.96 6.25
C LYS A 378 -3.15 -25.32 7.14
N ILE A 379 -3.45 -25.78 8.33
CA ILE A 379 -2.47 -26.10 9.37
C ILE A 379 -2.38 -27.62 9.48
N SER A 380 -1.17 -28.15 9.40
CA SER A 380 -0.87 -29.59 9.54
C SER A 380 -0.19 -29.91 10.87
#